data_dd2b20379ceddea08fd3136f4e26d2a1
#
_entry.id   dd2b20379ceddea08fd3136f4e26d2a1
#
_cell.length_a   1.000
_cell.length_b   1.000
_cell.length_c   1.000
_cell.angle_alpha   90.00
_cell.angle_beta   90.00
_cell.angle_gamma   90.00
#
_symmetry.space_group_name_H-M   'P 1'
#
loop_
_entity.id
_entity.type
_entity.pdbx_description
1 polymer ?
#
loop_
_entity_poly.entity_id
_entity_poly.type
_entity_poly.pdbx_seq_one_letter_code
_entity_poly.pdbx_strand_id
1 'polypeptide(L)'
;YRKAEEAYRAAREPAERLEHLKEMLRTIPKHKGTDHLQGDIKRWIKELTEELGSGKQGGKKKGPVHTIRPEGAAQLSLLGAPNAGKSELHAKLTGSRADIGPYPFTTKLPMPGMLGFEDVWFQLVDLPPISSDYIEGWMGNSLQPADGVLLVIDLADPACAEHLQAIIRQLAEKKIFLHGYWPGLRGPKPVPEPTFDEAGEEIIEDPFRIELPALL
;
A
#
# COMPACT_ATOMS: atom_id res chain seq x y z
N TYR A 1 14.61 -8.25 16.61
CA TYR A 1 14.04 -7.22 15.75
C TYR A 1 13.79 -7.76 14.34
N ARG A 2 14.82 -8.21 13.57
CA ARG A 2 14.69 -8.67 12.17
C ARG A 2 13.58 -9.71 11.96
N LYS A 3 13.47 -10.73 12.82
CA LYS A 3 12.39 -11.73 12.72
C LYS A 3 10.99 -11.11 12.86
N ALA A 4 10.84 -10.12 13.75
CA ALA A 4 9.57 -9.43 13.94
C ALA A 4 9.25 -8.51 12.75
N GLU A 5 10.26 -7.92 12.12
CA GLU A 5 10.15 -7.12 10.91
C GLU A 5 9.74 -7.97 9.70
N GLU A 6 10.38 -9.12 9.48
CA GLU A 6 10.00 -10.06 8.43
C GLU A 6 8.56 -10.54 8.60
N ALA A 7 8.17 -10.87 9.84
CA ALA A 7 6.81 -11.26 10.17
C ALA A 7 5.81 -10.11 9.91
N TYR A 8 6.16 -8.88 10.25
CA TYR A 8 5.34 -7.70 9.95
C TYR A 8 5.15 -7.50 8.44
N ARG A 9 6.22 -7.64 7.64
CA ARG A 9 6.16 -7.52 6.18
C ARG A 9 5.34 -8.65 5.53
N ALA A 10 5.35 -9.84 6.12
CA ALA A 10 4.59 -11.00 5.63
C ALA A 10 3.11 -10.99 6.09
N ALA A 11 2.79 -10.28 7.18
CA ALA A 11 1.45 -10.26 7.74
C ALA A 11 0.46 -9.51 6.84
N ARG A 12 -0.65 -10.15 6.53
CA ARG A 12 -1.73 -9.60 5.71
C ARG A 12 -2.92 -9.12 6.54
N GLU A 13 -3.12 -9.67 7.73
CA GLU A 13 -4.22 -9.28 8.61
C GLU A 13 -3.83 -8.12 9.52
N PRO A 14 -4.69 -7.10 9.68
CA PRO A 14 -4.39 -5.94 10.54
C PRO A 14 -4.09 -6.30 11.99
N ALA A 15 -4.74 -7.33 12.52
CA ALA A 15 -4.53 -7.78 13.90
C ALA A 15 -3.13 -8.40 14.10
N GLU A 16 -2.68 -9.23 13.14
CA GLU A 16 -1.34 -9.83 13.15
C GLU A 16 -0.27 -8.74 13.00
N ARG A 17 -0.50 -7.78 12.12
CA ARG A 17 0.39 -6.64 11.94
C ARG A 17 0.57 -5.83 13.23
N LEU A 18 -0.52 -5.61 13.97
CA LEU A 18 -0.47 -4.92 15.25
C LEU A 18 0.39 -5.66 16.28
N GLU A 19 0.29 -7.00 16.33
CA GLU A 19 1.11 -7.81 17.22
C GLU A 19 2.60 -7.76 16.85
N HIS A 20 2.90 -7.87 15.56
CA HIS A 20 4.28 -7.78 15.07
C HIS A 20 4.89 -6.38 15.29
N LEU A 21 4.13 -5.30 15.14
CA LEU A 21 4.58 -3.95 15.46
C LEU A 21 4.91 -3.81 16.96
N LYS A 22 4.10 -4.37 17.85
CA LYS A 22 4.40 -4.38 19.29
C LYS A 22 5.67 -5.16 19.60
N GLU A 23 5.87 -6.29 18.92
CA GLU A 23 7.09 -7.10 19.08
C GLU A 23 8.32 -6.37 18.52
N MET A 24 8.18 -5.68 17.37
CA MET A 24 9.24 -4.81 16.84
C MET A 24 9.62 -3.72 17.84
N LEU A 25 8.64 -3.03 18.43
CA LEU A 25 8.90 -1.99 19.43
C LEU A 25 9.60 -2.55 20.68
N ARG A 26 9.33 -3.81 21.06
CA ARG A 26 9.96 -4.48 22.18
C ARG A 26 11.41 -4.87 21.90
N THR A 27 11.68 -5.29 20.66
CA THR A 27 12.97 -5.88 20.27
C THR A 27 13.92 -4.92 19.57
N ILE A 28 13.47 -3.68 19.26
CA ILE A 28 14.29 -2.67 18.61
C ILE A 28 15.45 -2.24 19.50
N PRO A 29 16.68 -2.18 18.99
CA PRO A 29 17.82 -1.63 19.72
C PRO A 29 17.55 -0.18 20.13
N LYS A 30 17.84 0.17 21.37
CA LYS A 30 17.60 1.53 21.91
C LYS A 30 18.89 2.35 21.81
N HIS A 31 19.06 3.06 20.70
CA HIS A 31 20.15 4.00 20.50
C HIS A 31 19.65 5.20 19.67
N LYS A 32 20.43 6.28 19.66
CA LYS A 32 20.03 7.55 19.05
C LYS A 32 19.61 7.44 17.58
N GLY A 33 20.18 6.49 16.84
CA GLY A 33 19.83 6.21 15.42
C GLY A 33 18.45 5.58 15.22
N THR A 34 17.84 4.99 16.27
CA THR A 34 16.52 4.32 16.18
C THR A 34 15.37 5.14 16.78
N ASP A 35 15.59 6.35 17.26
CA ASP A 35 14.55 7.17 17.93
C ASP A 35 13.40 7.51 16.96
N HIS A 36 13.71 7.87 15.71
CA HIS A 36 12.70 8.15 14.69
C HIS A 36 11.87 6.89 14.37
N LEU A 37 12.55 5.76 14.22
CA LEU A 37 11.90 4.49 13.94
C LEU A 37 10.97 4.04 15.07
N GLN A 38 11.39 4.23 16.34
CA GLN A 38 10.53 3.98 17.50
C GLN A 38 9.30 4.89 17.50
N GLY A 39 9.46 6.15 17.08
CA GLY A 39 8.36 7.11 16.93
C GLY A 39 7.34 6.64 15.88
N ASP A 40 7.82 6.20 14.74
CA ASP A 40 7.00 5.68 13.66
C ASP A 40 6.25 4.41 14.07
N ILE A 41 6.93 3.44 14.69
CA ILE A 41 6.29 2.22 15.21
C ILE A 41 5.17 2.55 16.20
N LYS A 42 5.38 3.48 17.12
CA LYS A 42 4.36 3.90 18.09
C LYS A 42 3.15 4.55 17.41
N ARG A 43 3.39 5.37 16.36
CA ARG A 43 2.32 5.98 15.58
C ARG A 43 1.47 4.92 14.89
N TRP A 44 2.10 3.97 14.21
CA TRP A 44 1.39 2.88 13.53
C TRP A 44 0.64 1.95 14.48
N ILE A 45 1.20 1.65 15.66
CA ILE A 45 0.47 0.92 16.69
C ILE A 45 -0.79 1.66 17.08
N LYS A 46 -0.73 2.97 17.26
CA LYS A 46 -1.89 3.80 17.60
C LYS A 46 -2.94 3.75 16.50
N GLU A 47 -2.56 4.02 15.25
CA GLU A 47 -3.46 4.01 14.09
C GLU A 47 -4.16 2.66 13.93
N LEU A 48 -3.41 1.54 13.93
CA LEU A 48 -3.99 0.20 13.83
C LEU A 48 -4.84 -0.17 15.05
N THR A 49 -4.51 0.30 16.25
CA THR A 49 -5.32 0.07 17.44
C THR A 49 -6.64 0.81 17.37
N GLU A 50 -6.64 2.05 16.86
CA GLU A 50 -7.85 2.83 16.63
C GLU A 50 -8.73 2.19 15.54
N GLU A 51 -8.12 1.70 14.46
CA GLU A 51 -8.78 0.99 13.37
C GLU A 51 -9.46 -0.30 13.88
N LEU A 52 -8.76 -1.13 14.64
CA LEU A 52 -9.29 -2.37 15.22
C LEU A 52 -10.25 -2.12 16.38
N GLY A 53 -10.03 -1.06 17.16
CA GLY A 53 -10.87 -0.68 18.30
C GLY A 53 -12.25 -0.18 17.88
N SER A 54 -12.35 0.49 16.75
CA SER A 54 -13.63 0.93 16.17
C SER A 54 -14.54 -0.23 15.75
N GLY A 55 -13.99 -1.45 15.62
CA GLY A 55 -14.74 -2.68 15.31
C GLY A 55 -15.37 -3.42 16.50
N LYS A 56 -15.07 -3.05 17.75
CA LYS A 56 -15.49 -3.81 18.95
C LYS A 56 -16.60 -3.19 19.79
N GLN A 57 -17.02 -1.97 19.54
CA GLN A 57 -18.19 -1.40 20.22
C GLN A 57 -19.44 -1.49 19.35
N GLY A 58 -20.38 -2.31 19.79
CA GLY A 58 -21.64 -2.53 19.14
C GLY A 58 -22.42 -1.22 18.91
N GLY A 59 -22.82 -0.99 17.68
CA GLY A 59 -23.79 0.01 17.32
C GLY A 59 -23.20 1.29 16.70
N LYS A 60 -23.25 1.34 15.35
CA LYS A 60 -23.25 2.53 14.49
C LYS A 60 -21.97 3.35 14.36
N LYS A 61 -21.41 3.19 13.22
CA LYS A 61 -20.37 3.79 12.40
C LYS A 61 -19.15 2.90 12.33
N LYS A 62 -19.22 1.86 11.48
CA LYS A 62 -18.00 1.39 10.82
C LYS A 62 -17.44 2.60 10.07
N GLY A 63 -16.35 3.13 10.57
CA GLY A 63 -15.53 4.03 9.77
C GLY A 63 -15.13 3.33 8.47
N PRO A 64 -14.79 4.07 7.44
CA PRO A 64 -14.41 3.48 6.16
C PRO A 64 -13.27 2.48 6.36
N VAL A 65 -13.48 1.24 5.94
CA VAL A 65 -12.44 0.21 5.95
C VAL A 65 -11.48 0.57 4.81
N HIS A 66 -10.31 1.07 5.15
CA HIS A 66 -9.30 1.46 4.18
C HIS A 66 -8.40 0.29 3.76
N THR A 67 -8.38 -0.80 4.55
CA THR A 67 -7.60 -1.99 4.25
C THR A 67 -8.54 -3.08 3.74
N ILE A 68 -8.30 -3.52 2.52
CA ILE A 68 -9.05 -4.61 1.88
C ILE A 68 -8.29 -5.91 2.13
N ARG A 69 -8.98 -6.91 2.67
CA ARG A 69 -8.41 -8.25 2.84
C ARG A 69 -8.13 -8.86 1.47
N PRO A 70 -6.90 -9.35 1.21
CA PRO A 70 -6.60 -10.03 -0.05
C PRO A 70 -7.45 -11.28 -0.24
N GLU A 71 -8.00 -11.42 -1.43
CA GLU A 71 -8.77 -12.58 -1.88
C GLU A 71 -8.29 -13.03 -3.25
N GLY A 72 -8.44 -14.33 -3.55
CA GLY A 72 -7.97 -14.91 -4.80
C GLY A 72 -6.46 -15.19 -4.81
N ALA A 73 -5.87 -15.28 -5.99
CA ALA A 73 -4.46 -15.64 -6.19
C ALA A 73 -3.51 -14.48 -5.93
N ALA A 74 -3.94 -13.25 -6.23
CA ALA A 74 -3.20 -12.04 -5.94
C ALA A 74 -4.13 -10.83 -5.84
N GLN A 75 -3.68 -9.80 -5.10
CA GLN A 75 -4.34 -8.50 -5.01
C GLN A 75 -3.53 -7.44 -5.77
N LEU A 76 -4.18 -6.79 -6.73
CA LEU A 76 -3.61 -5.71 -7.52
C LEU A 76 -4.35 -4.41 -7.24
N SER A 77 -3.61 -3.33 -6.96
CA SER A 77 -4.19 -2.02 -6.72
C SER A 77 -4.08 -1.12 -7.95
N LEU A 78 -5.17 -0.43 -8.31
CA LEU A 78 -5.20 0.55 -9.39
C LEU A 78 -4.82 1.92 -8.85
N LEU A 79 -3.76 2.50 -9.38
CA LEU A 79 -3.30 3.85 -9.09
C LEU A 79 -3.32 4.74 -10.34
N GLY A 80 -3.46 6.03 -10.17
CA GLY A 80 -3.40 6.99 -11.27
C GLY A 80 -3.99 8.34 -10.89
N ALA A 81 -3.85 9.31 -11.78
CA ALA A 81 -4.37 10.65 -11.63
C ALA A 81 -5.90 10.68 -11.59
N PRO A 82 -6.52 11.81 -11.16
CA PRO A 82 -7.94 12.04 -11.38
C PRO A 82 -8.29 11.89 -12.86
N ASN A 83 -9.44 11.28 -13.14
CA ASN A 83 -9.98 11.06 -14.49
C ASN A 83 -9.12 10.20 -15.44
N ALA A 84 -8.09 9.52 -14.94
CA ALA A 84 -7.28 8.61 -15.77
C ALA A 84 -8.00 7.32 -16.20
N GLY A 85 -9.27 7.13 -15.86
CA GLY A 85 -10.05 5.97 -16.27
C GLY A 85 -9.93 4.74 -15.33
N LYS A 86 -9.34 4.85 -14.14
CA LYS A 86 -9.16 3.73 -13.18
C LYS A 86 -10.45 2.99 -12.89
N SER A 87 -11.48 3.71 -12.44
CA SER A 87 -12.77 3.12 -12.03
C SER A 87 -13.52 2.53 -13.22
N GLU A 88 -13.37 3.11 -14.41
CA GLU A 88 -13.92 2.54 -15.63
C GLU A 88 -13.22 1.23 -16.01
N LEU A 89 -11.89 1.21 -15.95
CA LEU A 89 -11.10 0.01 -16.16
C LEU A 89 -11.47 -1.08 -15.17
N HIS A 90 -11.55 -0.72 -13.86
CA HIS A 90 -11.97 -1.62 -12.81
C HIS A 90 -13.34 -2.22 -13.08
N ALA A 91 -14.34 -1.39 -13.41
CA ALA A 91 -15.70 -1.83 -13.69
C ALA A 91 -15.77 -2.76 -14.92
N LYS A 92 -15.02 -2.44 -15.97
CA LYS A 92 -14.97 -3.29 -17.19
C LYS A 92 -14.31 -4.65 -16.92
N LEU A 93 -13.25 -4.69 -16.11
CA LEU A 93 -12.51 -5.93 -15.83
C LEU A 93 -13.22 -6.82 -14.82
N THR A 94 -13.85 -6.24 -13.81
CA THR A 94 -14.46 -7.01 -12.70
C THR A 94 -15.97 -7.20 -12.83
N GLY A 95 -16.62 -6.48 -13.76
CA GLY A 95 -18.07 -6.44 -13.85
C GLY A 95 -18.74 -5.70 -12.68
N SER A 96 -17.97 -5.06 -11.83
CA SER A 96 -18.50 -4.29 -10.71
C SER A 96 -19.24 -3.03 -11.22
N ARG A 97 -20.31 -2.64 -10.53
CA ARG A 97 -20.96 -1.35 -10.80
C ARG A 97 -20.17 -0.27 -10.05
N ALA A 98 -19.25 0.39 -10.74
CA ALA A 98 -18.64 1.59 -10.19
C ALA A 98 -19.62 2.76 -10.33
N ASP A 99 -19.76 3.58 -9.28
CA ASP A 99 -20.38 4.90 -9.40
C ASP A 99 -19.41 5.80 -10.20
N ILE A 100 -19.45 5.64 -11.52
CA ILE A 100 -18.64 6.45 -12.44
C ILE A 100 -19.36 7.78 -12.59
N GLY A 101 -18.91 8.78 -11.85
CA GLY A 101 -19.40 10.15 -11.98
C GLY A 101 -18.45 11.02 -12.80
N PRO A 102 -18.95 12.03 -13.52
CA PRO A 102 -18.13 12.95 -14.31
C PRO A 102 -17.31 13.93 -13.45
N TYR A 103 -17.38 13.81 -12.14
CA TYR A 103 -16.69 14.69 -11.21
C TYR A 103 -15.42 14.07 -10.69
N PRO A 104 -14.30 14.81 -10.57
CA PRO A 104 -13.08 14.34 -9.91
C PRO A 104 -13.38 13.96 -8.46
N PHE A 105 -12.66 12.94 -7.95
CA PHE A 105 -12.79 12.43 -6.58
C PHE A 105 -14.09 11.67 -6.26
N THR A 106 -14.67 10.95 -7.22
CA THR A 106 -15.83 10.08 -6.97
C THR A 106 -15.48 8.88 -6.11
N THR A 107 -14.28 8.31 -6.25
CA THR A 107 -13.79 7.22 -5.43
C THR A 107 -13.14 7.79 -4.16
N LYS A 108 -13.83 7.65 -3.02
CA LYS A 108 -13.31 8.08 -1.70
C LYS A 108 -12.83 6.93 -0.83
N LEU A 109 -13.17 5.71 -1.19
CA LEU A 109 -12.85 4.49 -0.47
C LEU A 109 -12.31 3.44 -1.42
N PRO A 110 -11.47 2.51 -0.95
CA PRO A 110 -11.02 1.39 -1.75
C PRO A 110 -12.21 0.54 -2.20
N MET A 111 -12.28 0.21 -3.47
CA MET A 111 -13.34 -0.64 -4.04
C MET A 111 -12.74 -1.93 -4.59
N PRO A 112 -12.95 -3.08 -3.92
CA PRO A 112 -12.50 -4.36 -4.42
C PRO A 112 -13.44 -4.91 -5.50
N GLY A 113 -12.87 -5.61 -6.46
CA GLY A 113 -13.59 -6.39 -7.46
C GLY A 113 -12.78 -7.62 -7.85
N MET A 114 -13.44 -8.65 -8.36
CA MET A 114 -12.77 -9.89 -8.75
C MET A 114 -12.66 -9.99 -10.28
N LEU A 115 -11.45 -10.21 -10.76
CA LEU A 115 -11.13 -10.48 -12.16
C LEU A 115 -10.84 -11.96 -12.33
N GLY A 116 -11.64 -12.66 -13.12
CA GLY A 116 -11.36 -14.04 -13.51
C GLY A 116 -10.49 -14.10 -14.77
N PHE A 117 -9.43 -14.90 -14.71
CA PHE A 117 -8.62 -15.24 -15.86
C PHE A 117 -8.36 -16.75 -15.85
N GLU A 118 -8.90 -17.46 -16.84
CA GLU A 118 -8.94 -18.93 -16.86
C GLU A 118 -9.57 -19.47 -15.56
N ASP A 119 -8.87 -20.33 -14.84
CA ASP A 119 -9.33 -20.92 -13.57
C ASP A 119 -8.84 -20.15 -12.33
N VAL A 120 -8.28 -18.95 -12.52
CA VAL A 120 -7.67 -18.14 -11.45
C VAL A 120 -8.42 -16.83 -11.28
N TRP A 121 -8.62 -16.43 -10.02
CA TRP A 121 -9.25 -15.16 -9.66
C TRP A 121 -8.22 -14.22 -9.04
N PHE A 122 -8.21 -12.98 -9.53
CA PHE A 122 -7.41 -11.88 -9.02
C PHE A 122 -8.32 -10.83 -8.40
N GLN A 123 -7.92 -10.27 -7.27
CA GLN A 123 -8.61 -9.15 -6.70
C GLN A 123 -8.02 -7.84 -7.24
N LEU A 124 -8.85 -7.02 -7.86
CA LEU A 124 -8.50 -5.65 -8.24
C LEU A 124 -9.09 -4.69 -7.23
N VAL A 125 -8.29 -3.73 -6.77
CA VAL A 125 -8.74 -2.70 -5.81
C VAL A 125 -8.60 -1.34 -6.48
N ASP A 126 -9.73 -0.70 -6.78
CA ASP A 126 -9.74 0.70 -7.25
C ASP A 126 -9.50 1.63 -6.06
N LEU A 127 -8.43 2.41 -6.13
CA LEU A 127 -8.04 3.36 -5.10
C LEU A 127 -8.35 4.81 -5.52
N PRO A 128 -8.56 5.71 -4.54
CA PRO A 128 -8.72 7.13 -4.82
C PRO A 128 -7.59 7.68 -5.68
N PRO A 129 -7.88 8.70 -6.49
CA PRO A 129 -6.87 9.31 -7.33
C PRO A 129 -5.77 9.99 -6.51
N ILE A 130 -4.56 9.98 -7.06
CA ILE A 130 -3.41 10.71 -6.53
C ILE A 130 -3.22 11.95 -7.40
N SER A 131 -3.24 13.12 -6.78
CA SER A 131 -2.94 14.39 -7.46
C SER A 131 -1.53 14.88 -7.16
N SER A 132 -1.10 15.95 -7.82
CA SER A 132 0.21 16.59 -7.57
C SER A 132 0.39 17.02 -6.12
N ASP A 133 -0.71 17.39 -5.45
CA ASP A 133 -0.69 18.06 -4.14
C ASP A 133 -1.31 17.21 -3.03
N TYR A 134 -1.94 16.09 -3.39
CA TYR A 134 -2.70 15.31 -2.41
C TYR A 134 -2.69 13.81 -2.66
N ILE A 135 -2.44 13.09 -1.59
CA ILE A 135 -2.61 11.65 -1.46
C ILE A 135 -3.28 11.33 -0.13
N GLU A 136 -4.22 10.40 -0.12
CA GLU A 136 -4.90 9.96 1.09
C GLU A 136 -3.91 9.41 2.13
N GLY A 137 -4.05 9.84 3.38
CA GLY A 137 -3.11 9.45 4.45
C GLY A 137 -3.07 7.95 4.72
N TRP A 138 -4.18 7.25 4.47
CA TRP A 138 -4.32 5.81 4.66
C TRP A 138 -3.87 4.96 3.44
N MET A 139 -3.45 5.59 2.33
CA MET A 139 -3.07 4.90 1.09
C MET A 139 -2.03 3.80 1.32
N GLY A 140 -1.03 4.05 2.17
CA GLY A 140 -0.02 3.05 2.54
C GLY A 140 -0.63 1.78 3.15
N ASN A 141 -1.64 1.92 4.01
CA ASN A 141 -2.32 0.78 4.63
C ASN A 141 -3.08 -0.07 3.61
N SER A 142 -3.64 0.56 2.59
CA SER A 142 -4.34 -0.14 1.49
C SER A 142 -3.38 -0.81 0.52
N LEU A 143 -2.20 -0.24 0.30
CA LEU A 143 -1.21 -0.77 -0.63
C LEU A 143 -0.34 -1.87 -0.02
N GLN A 144 -0.18 -1.88 1.30
CA GLN A 144 0.69 -2.87 1.95
C GLN A 144 0.29 -4.33 1.71
N PRO A 145 -1.00 -4.74 1.70
CA PRO A 145 -1.37 -6.12 1.40
C PRO A 145 -1.35 -6.45 -0.10
N ALA A 146 -1.17 -5.46 -0.99
CA ALA A 146 -1.17 -5.68 -2.42
C ALA A 146 0.08 -6.42 -2.89
N ASP A 147 -0.10 -7.33 -3.84
CA ASP A 147 0.98 -8.05 -4.50
C ASP A 147 1.60 -7.22 -5.65
N GLY A 148 0.88 -6.20 -6.14
CA GLY A 148 1.36 -5.30 -7.17
C GLY A 148 0.41 -4.13 -7.45
N VAL A 149 0.85 -3.27 -8.36
CA VAL A 149 0.15 -2.04 -8.75
C VAL A 149 -0.02 -1.98 -10.26
N LEU A 150 -1.20 -1.56 -10.70
CA LEU A 150 -1.46 -1.14 -12.08
C LEU A 150 -1.54 0.39 -12.10
N LEU A 151 -0.59 1.03 -12.76
CA LEU A 151 -0.60 2.47 -12.99
C LEU A 151 -1.43 2.78 -14.23
N VAL A 152 -2.54 3.49 -14.05
CA VAL A 152 -3.44 3.88 -15.13
C VAL A 152 -3.15 5.31 -15.55
N ILE A 153 -2.78 5.48 -16.81
CA ILE A 153 -2.41 6.78 -17.42
C ILE A 153 -3.31 7.05 -18.61
N ASP A 154 -3.83 8.25 -18.68
CA ASP A 154 -4.52 8.73 -19.87
C ASP A 154 -3.51 9.34 -20.86
N LEU A 155 -3.23 8.63 -21.95
CA LEU A 155 -2.30 9.10 -22.99
C LEU A 155 -2.87 10.24 -23.85
N ALA A 156 -4.18 10.53 -23.76
CA ALA A 156 -4.78 11.67 -24.41
C ALA A 156 -4.55 12.98 -23.62
N ASP A 157 -4.17 12.86 -22.35
CA ASP A 157 -3.81 14.03 -21.54
C ASP A 157 -2.35 14.45 -21.83
N PRO A 158 -2.11 15.68 -22.36
CA PRO A 158 -0.76 16.17 -22.62
C PRO A 158 0.13 16.21 -21.37
N ALA A 159 -0.44 16.31 -20.17
CA ALA A 159 0.25 16.35 -18.89
C ALA A 159 0.46 14.95 -18.26
N CYS A 160 0.21 13.87 -18.98
CA CYS A 160 0.26 12.51 -18.44
C CYS A 160 1.62 12.16 -17.82
N ALA A 161 2.73 12.60 -18.39
CA ALA A 161 4.07 12.36 -17.86
C ALA A 161 4.32 13.13 -16.55
N GLU A 162 3.83 14.36 -16.45
CA GLU A 162 3.92 15.18 -15.25
C GLU A 162 3.06 14.61 -14.12
N HIS A 163 1.86 14.13 -14.45
CA HIS A 163 0.99 13.43 -13.51
C HIS A 163 1.65 12.15 -12.99
N LEU A 164 2.29 11.35 -13.86
CA LEU A 164 3.01 10.16 -13.43
C LEU A 164 4.15 10.50 -12.47
N GLN A 165 4.95 11.53 -12.79
CA GLN A 165 6.03 11.98 -11.91
C GLN A 165 5.51 12.47 -10.55
N ALA A 166 4.38 13.19 -10.56
CA ALA A 166 3.73 13.66 -9.34
C ALA A 166 3.25 12.48 -8.48
N ILE A 167 2.63 11.47 -9.08
CA ILE A 167 2.20 10.24 -8.39
C ILE A 167 3.39 9.55 -7.74
N ILE A 168 4.47 9.33 -8.48
CA ILE A 168 5.69 8.67 -7.96
C ILE A 168 6.26 9.46 -6.77
N ARG A 169 6.29 10.79 -6.85
CA ARG A 169 6.77 11.66 -5.78
C ARG A 169 5.88 11.56 -4.54
N GLN A 170 4.56 11.65 -4.69
CA GLN A 170 3.60 11.55 -3.60
C GLN A 170 3.67 10.19 -2.89
N LEU A 171 3.87 9.12 -3.66
CA LEU A 171 4.07 7.78 -3.11
C LEU A 171 5.38 7.69 -2.33
N ALA A 172 6.47 8.24 -2.86
CA ALA A 172 7.78 8.26 -2.20
C ALA A 172 7.75 9.01 -0.85
N GLU A 173 7.01 10.13 -0.75
CA GLU A 173 6.77 10.84 0.51
C GLU A 173 6.08 9.98 1.56
N LYS A 174 5.27 8.99 1.12
CA LYS A 174 4.63 7.99 1.97
C LYS A 174 5.45 6.71 2.13
N LYS A 175 6.73 6.72 1.69
CA LYS A 175 7.63 5.56 1.74
C LYS A 175 7.16 4.37 0.89
N ILE A 176 6.42 4.65 -0.18
CA ILE A 176 5.94 3.67 -1.14
C ILE A 176 6.75 3.82 -2.42
N PHE A 177 7.44 2.78 -2.81
CA PHE A 177 8.32 2.77 -3.98
C PHE A 177 7.84 1.74 -4.99
N LEU A 178 7.68 2.17 -6.23
CA LEU A 178 7.28 1.33 -7.34
C LEU A 178 8.50 0.89 -8.14
N HIS A 179 8.51 -0.35 -8.60
CA HIS A 179 9.58 -0.90 -9.42
C HIS A 179 9.04 -1.80 -10.52
N GLY A 180 9.76 -1.92 -11.63
CA GLY A 180 9.38 -2.76 -12.78
C GLY A 180 9.76 -4.24 -12.63
N TYR A 181 10.20 -4.68 -11.46
CA TYR A 181 10.57 -6.05 -11.20
C TYR A 181 9.37 -6.85 -10.69
N TRP A 182 9.06 -7.98 -11.34
CA TRP A 182 7.99 -8.88 -10.94
C TRP A 182 8.59 -10.21 -10.44
N PRO A 183 8.30 -10.60 -9.17
CA PRO A 183 8.70 -11.90 -8.66
C PRO A 183 8.19 -13.04 -9.56
N GLY A 184 9.02 -14.04 -9.80
CA GLY A 184 8.67 -15.15 -10.68
C GLY A 184 9.03 -14.97 -12.15
N LEU A 185 9.15 -13.73 -12.67
CA LEU A 185 9.64 -13.47 -14.02
C LEU A 185 11.17 -13.43 -14.10
N ARG A 186 11.84 -12.99 -13.04
CA ARG A 186 13.30 -12.80 -12.98
C ARG A 186 13.97 -13.45 -11.78
N GLY A 187 13.26 -14.35 -11.08
CA GLY A 187 13.74 -14.98 -9.85
C GLY A 187 13.51 -14.12 -8.59
N PRO A 188 13.91 -14.60 -7.41
CA PRO A 188 13.74 -13.87 -6.17
C PRO A 188 14.50 -12.54 -6.19
N LYS A 189 13.90 -11.50 -5.60
CA LYS A 189 14.58 -10.21 -5.41
C LYS A 189 15.86 -10.45 -4.61
N PRO A 190 17.01 -9.90 -5.05
CA PRO A 190 18.24 -9.99 -4.25
C PRO A 190 17.96 -9.41 -2.85
N VAL A 191 18.31 -10.17 -1.83
CA VAL A 191 18.30 -9.65 -0.45
C VAL A 191 19.40 -8.60 -0.37
N PRO A 192 19.10 -7.34 -0.03
CA PRO A 192 20.14 -6.33 0.09
C PRO A 192 21.14 -6.74 1.17
N GLU A 193 22.42 -6.59 0.88
CA GLU A 193 23.44 -6.77 1.90
C GLU A 193 23.27 -5.73 3.01
N PRO A 194 23.55 -6.10 4.28
CA PRO A 194 23.46 -5.14 5.37
C PRO A 194 24.42 -3.98 5.11
N THR A 195 23.90 -2.76 5.17
CA THR A 195 24.70 -1.53 5.07
C THR A 195 25.02 -1.04 6.47
N PHE A 196 26.24 -0.55 6.65
CA PHE A 196 26.72 0.00 7.91
C PHE A 196 27.01 1.49 7.74
N ASP A 197 26.77 2.26 8.81
CA ASP A 197 27.13 3.68 8.83
C ASP A 197 28.64 3.88 9.09
N GLU A 198 29.09 5.14 9.14
CA GLU A 198 30.48 5.50 9.41
C GLU A 198 30.99 5.05 10.81
N ALA A 199 30.07 4.79 11.74
CA ALA A 199 30.36 4.29 13.08
C ALA A 199 30.42 2.74 13.11
N GLY A 200 30.12 2.05 12.00
CA GLY A 200 30.06 0.60 11.91
C GLY A 200 28.77 0.02 12.49
N GLU A 201 27.76 0.84 12.73
CA GLU A 201 26.43 0.38 13.14
C GLU A 201 25.61 0.01 11.90
N GLU A 202 24.85 -1.09 12.00
CA GLU A 202 24.00 -1.53 10.91
C GLU A 202 22.89 -0.52 10.65
N ILE A 203 22.80 -0.02 9.41
CA ILE A 203 21.70 0.84 8.97
C ILE A 203 20.47 -0.04 8.84
N ILE A 204 19.55 0.08 9.79
CA ILE A 204 18.27 -0.63 9.75
C ILE A 204 17.41 0.07 8.69
N GLU A 205 17.10 -0.66 7.60
CA GLU A 205 16.13 -0.19 6.62
C GLU A 205 14.79 0.09 7.29
N ASP A 206 14.09 1.11 6.81
CA ASP A 206 12.78 1.48 7.32
C ASP A 206 11.76 0.34 7.05
N PRO A 207 11.24 -0.32 8.09
CA PRO A 207 10.30 -1.43 7.93
C PRO A 207 8.95 -0.99 7.34
N PHE A 208 8.68 0.31 7.31
CA PHE A 208 7.47 0.89 6.71
C PHE A 208 7.65 1.25 5.24
N ARG A 209 8.84 1.00 4.68
CA ARG A 209 9.07 1.12 3.25
C ARG A 209 8.30 0.02 2.53
N ILE A 210 7.34 0.43 1.72
CA ILE A 210 6.54 -0.46 0.88
C ILE A 210 7.15 -0.46 -0.52
N GLU A 211 7.53 -1.62 -1.01
CA GLU A 211 8.03 -1.80 -2.37
C GLU A 211 7.07 -2.69 -3.14
N LEU A 212 6.53 -2.19 -4.24
CA LEU A 212 5.54 -2.90 -5.03
C LEU A 212 5.96 -2.98 -6.51
N PRO A 213 5.82 -4.15 -7.15
CA PRO A 213 5.93 -4.25 -8.59
C PRO A 213 4.81 -3.44 -9.24
N ALA A 214 5.15 -2.69 -10.27
CA ALA A 214 4.21 -1.86 -11.02
C ALA A 214 4.23 -2.19 -12.50
N LEU A 215 3.03 -2.23 -13.10
CA LEU A 215 2.79 -2.19 -14.54
C LEU A 215 2.15 -0.86 -14.91
N LEU A 216 2.56 -0.36 -16.07
CA LEU A 216 2.05 0.86 -16.69
C LEU A 216 1.08 0.50 -17.80
#